data_0c914b6d1072f76989573f83dfa0b314
#
_entry.id   0c914b6d1072f76989573f83dfa0b314
#
_cell.length_a   1.000
_cell.length_b   1.000
_cell.length_c   1.000
_cell.angle_alpha   90.00
_cell.angle_beta   90.00
_cell.angle_gamma   90.00
#
_symmetry.space_group_name_H-M   'P 1'
#
loop_
_entity.id
_entity.type
_entity.pdbx_description
1 polymer ?
#
loop_
_entity_poly.entity_id
_entity_poly.type
_entity_poly.pdbx_seq_one_letter_code
_entity_poly.pdbx_strand_id
1 'polypeptide(L)'
;MRWLCGWPLILANKENFLSDILNKILEVKADEVKTAKKFRDLASLRREVETDNEARAQLRNFEAKLRGKIAAGQAGVIAEVKKASPSKGVIRPDFKPAEIAVSYAEHGAACLSVLTDMQFFQGAPEYLKQARAACALPVLRKDFMMDLYQVYEARSWGADAILLIVAALDHGLMAELEACAHELGMSVLVEIHDGLELDAALKLKTSLLGINNRNLRTFETTLETTLKLLPRIGPDKLIITESAIATPDDVKRMREANVNAFLVGEAFMRAPEPGLELARLFA
;
A
#
# COMPACT_ATOMS: atom_id res chain seq x y z
N MET A 1 -24.63 -41.21 4.57
CA MET A 1 -24.93 -39.98 3.82
C MET A 1 -23.70 -39.08 3.90
N ARG A 2 -22.94 -38.99 2.81
CA ARG A 2 -21.72 -38.17 2.69
C ARG A 2 -22.15 -36.78 2.16
N TRP A 3 -21.95 -35.74 2.91
CA TRP A 3 -22.05 -34.36 2.40
C TRP A 3 -20.70 -33.98 1.83
N LEU A 4 -20.61 -33.94 0.52
CA LEU A 4 -19.55 -33.31 -0.24
C LEU A 4 -19.91 -31.82 -0.30
N CYS A 5 -19.21 -30.97 0.47
CA CYS A 5 -19.23 -29.53 0.28
C CYS A 5 -18.47 -29.22 -1.01
N GLY A 6 -19.22 -29.03 -2.09
CA GLY A 6 -18.68 -28.48 -3.33
C GLY A 6 -18.37 -27.00 -3.15
N TRP A 7 -17.16 -26.60 -3.39
CA TRP A 7 -16.80 -25.21 -3.62
C TRP A 7 -17.39 -24.77 -4.97
N PRO A 8 -18.16 -23.68 -5.03
CA PRO A 8 -18.77 -23.27 -6.29
C PRO A 8 -17.76 -22.61 -7.23
N LEU A 9 -17.91 -22.93 -8.49
CA LEU A 9 -17.32 -22.41 -9.73
C LEU A 9 -17.36 -20.87 -9.91
N ILE A 10 -16.89 -20.10 -8.97
CA ILE A 10 -16.79 -18.62 -9.11
C ILE A 10 -15.41 -18.19 -9.64
N LEU A 11 -14.42 -19.09 -9.63
CA LEU A 11 -13.06 -18.80 -10.11
C LEU A 11 -12.93 -18.76 -11.64
N ALA A 12 -13.82 -19.39 -12.39
CA ALA A 12 -13.66 -19.58 -13.84
C ALA A 12 -13.79 -18.31 -14.71
N ASN A 13 -14.29 -17.18 -14.16
CA ASN A 13 -14.45 -15.92 -14.91
C ASN A 13 -13.44 -14.82 -14.54
N LYS A 14 -12.59 -15.00 -13.52
CA LYS A 14 -11.54 -14.03 -13.15
C LYS A 14 -10.20 -14.25 -13.86
N GLU A 15 -9.95 -15.45 -14.39
CA GLU A 15 -8.64 -15.82 -14.97
C GLU A 15 -8.21 -14.95 -16.17
N ASN A 16 -9.12 -14.22 -16.81
CA ASN A 16 -8.79 -13.35 -17.94
C ASN A 16 -8.45 -11.89 -17.58
N PHE A 17 -8.52 -11.49 -16.30
CA PHE A 17 -8.32 -10.09 -15.89
C PHE A 17 -7.02 -9.83 -15.12
N LEU A 18 -6.46 -10.80 -14.43
CA LEU A 18 -5.22 -10.65 -13.67
C LEU A 18 -4.00 -10.81 -14.59
N SER A 19 -2.93 -10.07 -14.30
CA SER A 19 -1.65 -10.29 -14.97
C SER A 19 -1.01 -11.58 -14.44
N ASP A 20 -0.26 -12.29 -15.30
CA ASP A 20 0.44 -13.54 -14.91
C ASP A 20 1.32 -13.35 -13.66
N ILE A 21 1.96 -12.18 -13.55
CA ILE A 21 2.80 -11.87 -12.39
C ILE A 21 1.99 -11.71 -11.12
N LEU A 22 0.81 -11.07 -11.16
CA LEU A 22 -0.04 -10.90 -9.98
C LEU A 22 -0.58 -12.25 -9.50
N ASN A 23 -1.03 -13.12 -10.41
CA ASN A 23 -1.45 -14.48 -10.07
C ASN A 23 -0.35 -15.24 -9.33
N LYS A 24 0.88 -15.22 -9.89
CA LYS A 24 2.03 -15.88 -9.27
C LYS A 24 2.37 -15.31 -7.88
N ILE A 25 2.26 -14.00 -7.71
CA ILE A 25 2.46 -13.36 -6.39
C ILE A 25 1.41 -13.86 -5.39
N LEU A 26 0.15 -13.91 -5.79
CA LEU A 26 -0.95 -14.34 -4.92
C LEU A 26 -0.84 -15.83 -4.54
N GLU A 27 -0.41 -16.70 -5.45
CA GLU A 27 -0.13 -18.12 -5.15
C GLU A 27 0.95 -18.25 -4.07
N VAL A 28 2.08 -17.56 -4.25
CA VAL A 28 3.16 -17.56 -3.26
C VAL A 28 2.69 -17.00 -1.92
N LYS A 29 1.93 -15.89 -1.94
CA LYS A 29 1.40 -15.27 -0.73
C LYS A 29 0.44 -16.18 0.03
N ALA A 30 -0.39 -16.96 -0.67
CA ALA A 30 -1.26 -17.96 -0.04
C ALA A 30 -0.45 -19.02 0.73
N ASP A 31 0.67 -19.49 0.16
CA ASP A 31 1.56 -20.45 0.83
C ASP A 31 2.33 -19.81 2.01
N GLU A 32 2.74 -18.55 1.89
CA GLU A 32 3.35 -17.79 2.99
C GLU A 32 2.39 -17.66 4.17
N VAL A 33 1.14 -17.22 3.93
CA VAL A 33 0.11 -17.09 4.97
C VAL A 33 -0.21 -18.44 5.61
N LYS A 34 -0.37 -19.49 4.80
CA LYS A 34 -0.60 -20.86 5.29
C LYS A 34 0.54 -21.33 6.18
N THR A 35 1.77 -21.00 5.83
CA THR A 35 2.96 -21.36 6.61
C THR A 35 3.01 -20.55 7.91
N ALA A 36 2.80 -19.23 7.85
CA ALA A 36 2.78 -18.37 9.03
C ALA A 36 1.73 -18.83 10.06
N LYS A 37 0.52 -19.21 9.61
CA LYS A 37 -0.54 -19.76 10.47
C LYS A 37 -0.16 -21.07 11.19
N LYS A 38 0.80 -21.85 10.66
CA LYS A 38 1.30 -23.06 11.35
C LYS A 38 2.27 -22.72 12.49
N PHE A 39 3.06 -21.66 12.34
CA PHE A 39 3.98 -21.20 13.40
C PHE A 39 3.25 -20.43 14.49
N ARG A 40 2.25 -19.67 14.10
CA ARG A 40 1.43 -18.86 15.01
C ARG A 40 0.00 -18.79 14.48
N ASP A 41 -0.94 -19.39 15.17
CA ASP A 41 -2.34 -19.39 14.77
C ASP A 41 -2.99 -17.99 14.90
N LEU A 42 -4.07 -17.78 14.13
CA LEU A 42 -4.78 -16.51 14.11
C LEU A 42 -5.31 -16.10 15.48
N ALA A 43 -5.80 -17.05 16.29
CA ALA A 43 -6.39 -16.74 17.59
C ALA A 43 -5.34 -16.21 18.57
N SER A 44 -4.11 -16.76 18.54
CA SER A 44 -2.99 -16.31 19.33
C SER A 44 -2.50 -14.91 18.90
N LEU A 45 -2.37 -14.71 17.59
CA LEU A 45 -1.98 -13.42 17.02
C LEU A 45 -3.02 -12.32 17.32
N ARG A 46 -4.28 -12.64 17.15
CA ARG A 46 -5.42 -11.76 17.45
C ARG A 46 -5.41 -11.33 18.92
N ARG A 47 -5.30 -12.30 19.83
CA ARG A 47 -5.27 -12.02 21.28
C ARG A 47 -4.15 -11.07 21.64
N GLU A 48 -2.93 -11.31 21.13
CA GLU A 48 -1.78 -10.43 21.38
C GLU A 48 -2.08 -9.00 20.91
N VAL A 49 -2.51 -8.84 19.65
CA VAL A 49 -2.78 -7.52 19.07
C VAL A 49 -3.91 -6.78 19.80
N GLU A 50 -4.98 -7.50 20.17
CA GLU A 50 -6.15 -6.89 20.85
C GLU A 50 -5.86 -6.53 22.30
N THR A 51 -4.92 -7.20 22.97
CA THR A 51 -4.54 -6.93 24.36
C THR A 51 -3.36 -5.99 24.52
N ASP A 52 -2.63 -5.70 23.45
CA ASP A 52 -1.48 -4.77 23.47
C ASP A 52 -1.95 -3.30 23.44
N ASN A 53 -2.27 -2.80 24.64
CA ASN A 53 -2.69 -1.40 24.82
C ASN A 53 -1.56 -0.42 24.52
N GLU A 54 -0.29 -0.78 24.73
CA GLU A 54 0.84 0.08 24.45
C GLU A 54 1.03 0.26 22.94
N ALA A 55 1.02 -0.84 22.18
CA ALA A 55 1.06 -0.76 20.73
C ALA A 55 -0.14 0.01 20.16
N ARG A 56 -1.34 -0.13 20.77
CA ARG A 56 -2.52 0.64 20.36
C ARG A 56 -2.34 2.14 20.59
N ALA A 57 -1.76 2.54 21.71
CA ALA A 57 -1.48 3.95 22.02
C ALA A 57 -0.41 4.57 21.10
N GLN A 58 0.44 3.74 20.48
CA GLN A 58 1.49 4.16 19.55
C GLN A 58 1.01 4.25 18.09
N LEU A 59 -0.25 3.99 17.78
CA LEU A 59 -0.79 4.18 16.43
C LEU A 59 -0.63 5.62 15.97
N ARG A 60 -0.20 5.78 14.73
CA ARG A 60 -0.02 7.07 14.07
C ARG A 60 -1.10 7.23 13.00
N ASN A 61 -1.82 8.33 13.03
CA ASN A 61 -2.92 8.54 12.09
C ASN A 61 -2.39 8.85 10.68
N PHE A 62 -2.40 7.84 9.82
CA PHE A 62 -1.88 7.91 8.45
C PHE A 62 -2.64 8.92 7.59
N GLU A 63 -3.96 8.87 7.60
CA GLU A 63 -4.81 9.79 6.83
C GLU A 63 -4.67 11.24 7.31
N ALA A 64 -4.69 11.47 8.62
CA ALA A 64 -4.58 12.82 9.16
C ALA A 64 -3.23 13.48 8.81
N LYS A 65 -2.14 12.71 8.71
CA LYS A 65 -0.84 13.24 8.28
C LYS A 65 -0.87 13.69 6.82
N LEU A 66 -1.49 12.93 5.92
CA LEU A 66 -1.65 13.32 4.52
C LEU A 66 -2.52 14.58 4.40
N ARG A 67 -3.69 14.58 5.05
CA ARG A 67 -4.61 15.74 5.03
C ARG A 67 -3.97 16.98 5.64
N GLY A 68 -3.19 16.83 6.70
CA GLY A 68 -2.48 17.95 7.35
C GLY A 68 -1.47 18.62 6.43
N LYS A 69 -0.69 17.84 5.64
CA LYS A 69 0.22 18.38 4.63
C LYS A 69 -0.55 19.14 3.54
N ILE A 70 -1.62 18.56 3.03
CA ILE A 70 -2.43 19.15 1.97
C ILE A 70 -3.10 20.44 2.46
N ALA A 71 -3.64 20.45 3.67
CA ALA A 71 -4.24 21.65 4.27
C ALA A 71 -3.23 22.79 4.47
N ALA A 72 -1.94 22.46 4.65
CA ALA A 72 -0.84 23.41 4.69
C ALA A 72 -0.35 23.86 3.29
N GLY A 73 -1.05 23.49 2.22
CA GLY A 73 -0.69 23.81 0.83
C GLY A 73 0.46 22.97 0.25
N GLN A 74 0.92 21.96 1.00
CA GLN A 74 1.99 21.05 0.60
C GLN A 74 1.42 19.77 -0.05
N ALA A 75 2.25 19.03 -0.79
CA ALA A 75 1.89 17.70 -1.24
C ALA A 75 1.92 16.70 -0.08
N GLY A 76 0.92 15.81 -0.01
CA GLY A 76 0.90 14.67 0.89
C GLY A 76 1.69 13.50 0.30
N VAL A 77 2.99 13.40 0.57
CA VAL A 77 3.85 12.38 -0.03
C VAL A 77 3.95 11.15 0.86
N ILE A 78 3.53 9.99 0.33
CA ILE A 78 3.83 8.66 0.87
C ILE A 78 5.13 8.22 0.20
N ALA A 79 6.23 8.25 0.96
CA ALA A 79 7.55 7.90 0.45
C ALA A 79 7.80 6.39 0.60
N GLU A 80 8.03 5.71 -0.53
CA GLU A 80 8.15 4.26 -0.55
C GLU A 80 9.59 3.80 -0.32
N VAL A 81 9.76 2.90 0.64
CA VAL A 81 11.01 2.19 0.99
C VAL A 81 11.00 0.84 0.28
N LYS A 82 11.69 0.75 -0.86
CA LYS A 82 11.64 -0.40 -1.78
C LYS A 82 13.02 -0.78 -2.30
N LYS A 83 13.45 -2.02 -2.02
CA LYS A 83 14.74 -2.55 -2.46
C LYS A 83 14.72 -2.98 -3.92
N ALA A 84 13.69 -3.70 -4.32
CA ALA A 84 13.56 -4.30 -5.64
C ALA A 84 12.10 -4.30 -6.12
N SER A 85 11.89 -4.59 -7.40
CA SER A 85 10.57 -4.86 -7.98
C SER A 85 10.67 -5.87 -9.14
N PRO A 86 9.57 -6.59 -9.46
CA PRO A 86 9.56 -7.55 -10.58
C PRO A 86 9.96 -6.93 -11.93
N SER A 87 9.55 -5.68 -12.18
CA SER A 87 9.78 -5.00 -13.46
C SER A 87 11.18 -4.38 -13.60
N LYS A 88 11.90 -4.14 -12.48
CA LYS A 88 13.17 -3.38 -12.47
C LYS A 88 14.33 -4.13 -11.81
N GLY A 89 14.08 -5.28 -11.19
CA GLY A 89 15.08 -5.97 -10.38
C GLY A 89 15.45 -5.16 -9.13
N VAL A 90 16.71 -5.27 -8.70
CA VAL A 90 17.24 -4.51 -7.58
C VAL A 90 17.37 -3.04 -7.95
N ILE A 91 16.69 -2.15 -7.23
CA ILE A 91 16.68 -0.71 -7.47
C ILE A 91 17.74 -0.03 -6.59
N ARG A 92 17.85 -0.46 -5.33
CA ARG A 92 18.83 0.08 -4.36
C ARG A 92 19.61 -1.05 -3.71
N PRO A 93 20.85 -1.34 -4.15
CA PRO A 93 21.68 -2.41 -3.56
C PRO A 93 22.09 -2.13 -2.10
N ASP A 94 22.59 -0.92 -1.80
CA ASP A 94 22.82 -0.46 -0.42
C ASP A 94 21.50 0.01 0.19
N PHE A 95 20.77 -0.96 0.78
CA PHE A 95 19.42 -0.76 1.27
C PHE A 95 19.38 -0.74 2.79
N LYS A 96 19.18 0.45 3.34
CA LYS A 96 19.16 0.73 4.78
C LYS A 96 17.83 1.40 5.17
N PRO A 97 16.79 0.62 5.51
CA PRO A 97 15.45 1.14 5.75
C PRO A 97 15.37 2.25 6.79
N ALA A 98 16.12 2.14 7.88
CA ALA A 98 16.15 3.16 8.93
C ALA A 98 16.71 4.51 8.43
N GLU A 99 17.86 4.49 7.75
CA GLU A 99 18.51 5.70 7.21
C GLU A 99 17.60 6.36 6.13
N ILE A 100 17.00 5.55 5.26
CA ILE A 100 16.04 6.01 4.24
C ILE A 100 14.82 6.67 4.90
N ALA A 101 14.26 6.07 5.95
CA ALA A 101 13.10 6.60 6.66
C ALA A 101 13.40 7.94 7.34
N VAL A 102 14.58 8.10 7.96
CA VAL A 102 15.06 9.37 8.53
C VAL A 102 15.17 10.42 7.43
N SER A 103 15.87 10.10 6.33
CA SER A 103 16.03 11.00 5.19
C SER A 103 14.68 11.47 4.64
N TYR A 104 13.70 10.59 4.48
CA TYR A 104 12.35 10.97 4.07
C TYR A 104 11.64 11.89 5.06
N ALA A 105 11.76 11.61 6.36
CA ALA A 105 11.14 12.42 7.40
C ALA A 105 11.69 13.85 7.44
N GLU A 106 13.00 14.00 7.31
CA GLU A 106 13.69 15.29 7.30
C GLU A 106 13.38 16.13 6.06
N HIS A 107 13.05 15.48 4.94
CA HIS A 107 12.79 16.14 3.66
C HIS A 107 11.31 16.23 3.27
N GLY A 108 10.40 16.06 4.24
CA GLY A 108 9.02 16.49 4.06
C GLY A 108 8.01 15.41 3.71
N ALA A 109 8.37 14.11 3.72
CA ALA A 109 7.38 13.05 3.60
C ALA A 109 6.25 13.19 4.64
N ALA A 110 5.04 12.85 4.25
CA ALA A 110 3.89 12.76 5.16
C ALA A 110 3.83 11.39 5.84
N CYS A 111 4.05 10.32 5.07
CA CYS A 111 3.96 8.94 5.50
C CYS A 111 5.04 8.10 4.80
N LEU A 112 5.26 6.90 5.31
CA LEU A 112 6.09 5.88 4.66
C LEU A 112 5.22 4.77 4.09
N SER A 113 5.69 4.15 2.99
CA SER A 113 5.21 2.88 2.46
C SER A 113 6.39 1.91 2.44
N VAL A 114 6.29 0.78 3.14
CA VAL A 114 7.40 -0.17 3.25
C VAL A 114 7.02 -1.52 2.67
N LEU A 115 7.79 -1.97 1.66
CA LEU A 115 7.60 -3.28 1.04
C LEU A 115 7.96 -4.39 2.04
N THR A 116 7.01 -5.30 2.28
CA THR A 116 7.21 -6.48 3.12
C THR A 116 7.17 -7.79 2.35
N ASP A 117 6.78 -7.77 1.07
CA ASP A 117 6.85 -8.94 0.19
C ASP A 117 8.31 -9.36 -0.05
N MET A 118 8.63 -10.61 0.32
CA MET A 118 10.02 -11.11 0.31
C MET A 118 10.46 -11.55 -1.08
N GLN A 119 9.65 -12.35 -1.77
CA GLN A 119 10.10 -13.04 -2.97
C GLN A 119 10.21 -12.11 -4.18
N PHE A 120 9.26 -11.21 -4.37
CA PHE A 120 9.17 -10.39 -5.58
C PHE A 120 9.73 -8.99 -5.41
N PHE A 121 9.74 -8.47 -4.19
CA PHE A 121 10.21 -7.12 -3.89
C PHE A 121 11.45 -7.08 -2.98
N GLN A 122 11.97 -8.23 -2.56
CA GLN A 122 13.05 -8.34 -1.58
C GLN A 122 12.78 -7.50 -0.33
N GLY A 123 11.51 -7.43 0.06
CA GLY A 123 11.03 -6.78 1.28
C GLY A 123 11.23 -7.68 2.51
N ALA A 124 10.91 -7.16 3.68
CA ALA A 124 10.87 -7.92 4.92
C ALA A 124 10.06 -7.20 5.99
N PRO A 125 9.43 -7.92 6.95
CA PRO A 125 8.80 -7.33 8.12
C PRO A 125 9.75 -6.45 8.93
N GLU A 126 11.01 -6.84 9.04
CA GLU A 126 12.07 -6.12 9.75
C GLU A 126 12.32 -4.74 9.16
N TYR A 127 12.14 -4.56 7.85
CA TYR A 127 12.30 -3.25 7.20
C TYR A 127 11.22 -2.26 7.63
N LEU A 128 9.97 -2.73 7.79
CA LEU A 128 8.88 -1.94 8.33
C LEU A 128 9.16 -1.52 9.77
N LYS A 129 9.59 -2.46 10.63
CA LYS A 129 9.94 -2.21 12.03
C LYS A 129 11.09 -1.21 12.14
N GLN A 130 12.15 -1.38 11.34
CA GLN A 130 13.30 -0.47 11.31
C GLN A 130 12.91 0.95 10.88
N ALA A 131 12.16 1.07 9.78
CA ALA A 131 11.70 2.36 9.28
C ALA A 131 10.80 3.09 10.30
N ARG A 132 9.86 2.34 10.92
CA ARG A 132 8.98 2.89 11.94
C ARG A 132 9.73 3.37 13.19
N ALA A 133 10.71 2.61 13.64
CA ALA A 133 11.51 2.95 14.83
C ALA A 133 12.41 4.18 14.59
N ALA A 134 12.83 4.41 13.37
CA ALA A 134 13.78 5.47 13.01
C ALA A 134 13.17 6.87 12.93
N CYS A 135 11.84 7.00 12.75
CA CYS A 135 11.18 8.30 12.60
C CYS A 135 9.74 8.28 13.12
N ALA A 136 9.11 9.46 13.20
CA ALA A 136 7.73 9.63 13.69
C ALA A 136 6.66 9.53 12.58
N LEU A 137 7.02 9.21 11.34
CA LEU A 137 6.06 9.10 10.25
C LEU A 137 5.19 7.85 10.39
N PRO A 138 3.88 7.91 10.05
CA PRO A 138 3.03 6.73 9.95
C PRO A 138 3.52 5.82 8.82
N VAL A 139 3.32 4.51 8.97
CA VAL A 139 3.85 3.49 8.06
C VAL A 139 2.74 2.62 7.48
N LEU A 140 2.69 2.55 6.15
CA LEU A 140 1.88 1.61 5.38
C LEU A 140 2.66 0.30 5.17
N ARG A 141 2.06 -0.85 5.52
CA ARG A 141 2.52 -2.15 5.05
C ARG A 141 2.14 -2.30 3.56
N LYS A 142 3.12 -2.22 2.68
CA LYS A 142 2.93 -2.44 1.23
C LYS A 142 3.17 -3.91 0.93
N ASP A 143 2.09 -4.66 0.82
CA ASP A 143 2.08 -6.12 0.61
C ASP A 143 0.78 -6.53 -0.09
N PHE A 144 0.65 -7.80 -0.47
CA PHE A 144 -0.54 -8.37 -1.07
C PHE A 144 -1.42 -9.00 0.01
N MET A 145 -2.39 -8.24 0.51
CA MET A 145 -3.33 -8.70 1.54
C MET A 145 -4.38 -9.60 0.91
N MET A 146 -4.60 -10.79 1.50
CA MET A 146 -5.59 -11.75 1.04
C MET A 146 -6.22 -12.57 2.18
N ASP A 147 -5.87 -12.28 3.42
CA ASP A 147 -6.33 -13.02 4.59
C ASP A 147 -6.31 -12.13 5.84
N LEU A 148 -7.29 -12.29 6.73
CA LEU A 148 -7.37 -11.57 8.01
C LEU A 148 -6.11 -11.72 8.87
N TYR A 149 -5.43 -12.85 8.75
CA TYR A 149 -4.16 -13.08 9.44
C TYR A 149 -3.16 -11.95 9.17
N GLN A 150 -3.05 -11.53 7.91
CA GLN A 150 -2.10 -10.49 7.51
C GLN A 150 -2.46 -9.11 8.08
N VAL A 151 -3.74 -8.83 8.34
CA VAL A 151 -4.18 -7.57 8.97
C VAL A 151 -3.70 -7.51 10.42
N TYR A 152 -3.91 -8.59 11.19
CA TYR A 152 -3.38 -8.70 12.55
C TYR A 152 -1.84 -8.71 12.57
N GLU A 153 -1.23 -9.40 11.62
CA GLU A 153 0.21 -9.44 11.45
C GLU A 153 0.79 -8.04 11.15
N ALA A 154 0.16 -7.27 10.24
CA ALA A 154 0.55 -5.89 9.97
C ALA A 154 0.53 -5.04 11.24
N ARG A 155 -0.54 -5.18 12.04
CA ARG A 155 -0.66 -4.45 13.30
C ARG A 155 0.41 -4.88 14.31
N SER A 156 0.72 -6.17 14.41
CA SER A 156 1.77 -6.69 15.31
C SER A 156 3.17 -6.21 14.93
N TRP A 157 3.42 -5.89 13.67
CA TRP A 157 4.67 -5.28 13.22
C TRP A 157 4.72 -3.76 13.40
N GLY A 158 3.61 -3.16 13.81
CA GLY A 158 3.47 -1.73 14.04
C GLY A 158 3.01 -0.93 12.83
N ALA A 159 2.41 -1.55 11.81
CA ALA A 159 1.82 -0.79 10.70
C ALA A 159 0.68 0.11 11.19
N ASP A 160 0.57 1.28 10.60
CA ASP A 160 -0.49 2.27 10.82
C ASP A 160 -1.52 2.26 9.69
N ALA A 161 -1.17 1.62 8.56
CA ALA A 161 -2.06 1.42 7.42
C ALA A 161 -1.73 0.11 6.70
N ILE A 162 -2.74 -0.41 5.99
CA ILE A 162 -2.60 -1.55 5.07
C ILE A 162 -3.03 -1.17 3.66
N LEU A 163 -2.60 -1.99 2.68
CA LEU A 163 -2.97 -1.87 1.28
C LEU A 163 -3.99 -2.95 0.92
N LEU A 164 -5.08 -2.58 0.25
CA LEU A 164 -5.97 -3.51 -0.43
C LEU A 164 -5.93 -3.25 -1.94
N ILE A 165 -5.60 -4.27 -2.73
CA ILE A 165 -5.51 -4.18 -4.19
C ILE A 165 -6.77 -4.79 -4.77
N VAL A 166 -7.60 -3.99 -5.45
CA VAL A 166 -8.91 -4.43 -5.97
C VAL A 166 -8.75 -5.58 -6.96
N ALA A 167 -7.73 -5.53 -7.82
CA ALA A 167 -7.45 -6.61 -8.76
C ALA A 167 -7.20 -7.97 -8.08
N ALA A 168 -6.72 -7.98 -6.83
CA ALA A 168 -6.33 -9.19 -6.11
C ALA A 168 -7.47 -9.81 -5.27
N LEU A 169 -8.56 -9.09 -5.03
CA LEU A 169 -9.56 -9.43 -4.02
C LEU A 169 -10.97 -9.44 -4.59
N ASP A 170 -11.85 -10.28 -4.03
CA ASP A 170 -13.28 -10.11 -4.20
C ASP A 170 -13.83 -9.05 -3.22
N HIS A 171 -15.02 -8.54 -3.55
CA HIS A 171 -15.61 -7.45 -2.77
C HIS A 171 -15.92 -7.83 -1.31
N GLY A 172 -16.35 -9.06 -1.06
CA GLY A 172 -16.67 -9.53 0.29
C GLY A 172 -15.44 -9.54 1.18
N LEU A 173 -14.34 -10.12 0.67
CA LEU A 173 -13.07 -10.17 1.38
C LEU A 173 -12.47 -8.77 1.58
N MET A 174 -12.54 -7.87 0.57
CA MET A 174 -12.08 -6.49 0.74
C MET A 174 -12.80 -5.79 1.89
N ALA A 175 -14.14 -5.92 1.98
CA ALA A 175 -14.92 -5.30 3.05
C ALA A 175 -14.60 -5.90 4.42
N GLU A 176 -14.32 -7.20 4.50
CA GLU A 176 -13.92 -7.87 5.73
C GLU A 176 -12.54 -7.40 6.22
N LEU A 177 -11.55 -7.34 5.31
CA LEU A 177 -10.21 -6.86 5.63
C LEU A 177 -10.20 -5.37 6.02
N GLU A 178 -10.99 -4.54 5.33
CA GLU A 178 -11.18 -3.13 5.67
C GLU A 178 -11.76 -2.97 7.07
N ALA A 179 -12.85 -3.69 7.38
CA ALA A 179 -13.51 -3.61 8.68
C ALA A 179 -12.55 -4.01 9.81
N CYS A 180 -11.82 -5.11 9.64
CA CYS A 180 -10.82 -5.56 10.61
C CYS A 180 -9.70 -4.52 10.81
N ALA A 181 -9.18 -3.91 9.74
CA ALA A 181 -8.15 -2.89 9.85
C ALA A 181 -8.66 -1.66 10.62
N HIS A 182 -9.88 -1.19 10.33
CA HIS A 182 -10.49 -0.07 11.03
C HIS A 182 -10.75 -0.38 12.52
N GLU A 183 -11.19 -1.59 12.87
CA GLU A 183 -11.34 -2.03 14.27
C GLU A 183 -10.01 -2.00 15.02
N LEU A 184 -8.91 -2.30 14.34
CA LEU A 184 -7.55 -2.22 14.89
C LEU A 184 -6.97 -0.79 14.86
N GLY A 185 -7.72 0.21 14.38
CA GLY A 185 -7.33 1.62 14.29
C GLY A 185 -6.42 1.97 13.12
N MET A 186 -6.16 1.03 12.19
CA MET A 186 -5.35 1.27 11.01
C MET A 186 -6.16 1.94 9.88
N SER A 187 -5.49 2.77 9.10
CA SER A 187 -6.02 3.27 7.83
C SER A 187 -5.94 2.19 6.74
N VAL A 188 -6.79 2.31 5.73
CA VAL A 188 -6.80 1.41 4.56
C VAL A 188 -6.60 2.23 3.29
N LEU A 189 -5.55 1.94 2.54
CA LEU A 189 -5.34 2.44 1.19
C LEU A 189 -5.87 1.39 0.20
N VAL A 190 -6.85 1.78 -0.63
CA VAL A 190 -7.38 0.90 -1.68
C VAL A 190 -6.77 1.28 -3.01
N GLU A 191 -6.05 0.35 -3.63
CA GLU A 191 -5.35 0.55 -4.91
C GLU A 191 -6.20 0.02 -6.07
N ILE A 192 -6.34 0.87 -7.12
CA ILE A 192 -7.04 0.56 -8.36
C ILE A 192 -6.17 0.88 -9.58
N HIS A 193 -6.51 0.26 -10.73
CA HIS A 193 -5.82 0.44 -12.01
C HIS A 193 -6.73 0.91 -13.14
N ASP A 194 -8.04 0.77 -13.00
CA ASP A 194 -9.01 1.12 -14.04
C ASP A 194 -10.40 1.49 -13.49
N GLY A 195 -11.33 1.75 -14.40
CA GLY A 195 -12.68 2.16 -14.06
C GLY A 195 -13.59 1.05 -13.54
N LEU A 196 -13.30 -0.22 -13.81
CA LEU A 196 -14.07 -1.34 -13.26
C LEU A 196 -13.66 -1.58 -11.79
N GLU A 197 -12.37 -1.46 -11.51
CA GLU A 197 -11.85 -1.53 -10.16
C GLU A 197 -12.32 -0.34 -9.30
N LEU A 198 -12.46 0.86 -9.90
CA LEU A 198 -13.02 2.04 -9.22
C LEU A 198 -14.42 1.76 -8.69
N ASP A 199 -15.31 1.15 -9.49
CA ASP A 199 -16.69 0.86 -9.06
C ASP A 199 -16.74 -0.11 -7.85
N ALA A 200 -15.78 -1.01 -7.75
CA ALA A 200 -15.65 -1.89 -6.59
C ALA A 200 -15.06 -1.15 -5.37
N ALA A 201 -14.03 -0.33 -5.57
CA ALA A 201 -13.39 0.45 -4.52
C ALA A 201 -14.33 1.47 -3.86
N LEU A 202 -15.20 2.11 -4.64
CA LEU A 202 -16.16 3.11 -4.15
C LEU A 202 -17.22 2.54 -3.19
N LYS A 203 -17.35 1.21 -3.11
CA LYS A 203 -18.24 0.54 -2.15
C LYS A 203 -17.62 0.40 -0.76
N LEU A 204 -16.32 0.63 -0.64
CA LEU A 204 -15.59 0.58 0.62
C LEU A 204 -15.71 1.91 1.39
N LYS A 205 -15.57 1.82 2.72
CA LYS A 205 -15.76 2.97 3.62
C LYS A 205 -14.53 3.90 3.66
N THR A 206 -13.34 3.37 3.37
CA THR A 206 -12.11 4.16 3.40
C THR A 206 -12.17 5.36 2.47
N SER A 207 -11.61 6.47 2.93
CA SER A 207 -11.45 7.69 2.13
C SER A 207 -10.17 7.66 1.25
N LEU A 208 -9.20 6.78 1.54
CA LEU A 208 -7.93 6.74 0.83
C LEU A 208 -8.03 5.86 -0.43
N LEU A 209 -7.97 6.50 -1.58
CA LEU A 209 -8.07 5.83 -2.89
C LEU A 209 -6.76 6.03 -3.67
N GLY A 210 -6.01 4.95 -3.85
CA GLY A 210 -4.81 4.90 -4.66
C GLY A 210 -5.13 4.59 -6.12
N ILE A 211 -4.63 5.40 -7.03
CA ILE A 211 -4.72 5.13 -8.48
C ILE A 211 -3.32 4.83 -8.99
N ASN A 212 -3.08 3.56 -9.29
CA ASN A 212 -1.79 3.12 -9.79
C ASN A 212 -1.72 3.33 -11.32
N ASN A 213 -0.85 4.24 -11.73
CA ASN A 213 -0.61 4.60 -13.13
C ASN A 213 0.20 3.53 -13.90
N ARG A 214 0.61 2.45 -13.24
CA ARG A 214 1.31 1.34 -13.88
C ARG A 214 0.33 0.25 -14.30
N ASN A 215 0.32 -0.05 -15.58
CA ASN A 215 -0.39 -1.22 -16.10
C ASN A 215 0.31 -2.50 -15.60
N LEU A 216 -0.42 -3.37 -14.89
CA LEU A 216 0.16 -4.59 -14.31
C LEU A 216 0.53 -5.67 -15.34
N ARG A 217 0.08 -5.54 -16.60
CA ARG A 217 0.39 -6.48 -17.69
C ARG A 217 1.57 -6.02 -18.53
N THR A 218 1.57 -4.73 -18.94
CA THR A 218 2.60 -4.19 -19.85
C THR A 218 3.72 -3.47 -19.12
N PHE A 219 3.54 -3.17 -17.82
CA PHE A 219 4.40 -2.32 -17.00
C PHE A 219 4.56 -0.88 -17.50
N GLU A 220 3.82 -0.49 -18.53
CA GLU A 220 3.76 0.91 -18.96
C GLU A 220 3.15 1.79 -17.89
N THR A 221 3.65 3.03 -17.79
CA THR A 221 3.16 4.01 -16.82
C THR A 221 2.68 5.26 -17.51
N THR A 222 1.50 5.77 -17.13
CA THR A 222 0.95 7.02 -17.66
C THR A 222 0.04 7.71 -16.64
N LEU A 223 0.24 9.00 -16.43
CA LEU A 223 -0.60 9.84 -15.56
C LEU A 223 -2.05 9.96 -16.05
N GLU A 224 -2.30 9.62 -17.32
CA GLU A 224 -3.63 9.60 -17.91
C GLU A 224 -4.58 8.63 -17.17
N THR A 225 -4.04 7.58 -16.54
CA THR A 225 -4.85 6.64 -15.73
C THR A 225 -5.55 7.40 -14.60
N THR A 226 -4.80 8.16 -13.82
CA THR A 226 -5.37 9.00 -12.76
C THR A 226 -6.33 10.03 -13.35
N LEU A 227 -5.90 10.83 -14.33
CA LEU A 227 -6.69 11.94 -14.87
C LEU A 227 -8.06 11.51 -15.44
N LYS A 228 -8.10 10.37 -16.11
CA LYS A 228 -9.35 9.82 -16.69
C LYS A 228 -10.36 9.36 -15.64
N LEU A 229 -9.90 8.98 -14.45
CA LEU A 229 -10.77 8.48 -13.38
C LEU A 229 -11.32 9.60 -12.50
N LEU A 230 -10.63 10.75 -12.38
CA LEU A 230 -11.02 11.86 -11.52
C LEU A 230 -12.50 12.27 -11.64
N PRO A 231 -13.10 12.41 -12.86
CA PRO A 231 -14.49 12.86 -12.98
C PRO A 231 -15.53 11.92 -12.35
N ARG A 232 -15.13 10.68 -12.03
CA ARG A 232 -16.01 9.66 -11.45
C ARG A 232 -15.90 9.55 -9.94
N ILE A 233 -14.96 10.28 -9.31
CA ILE A 233 -14.62 10.16 -7.90
C ILE A 233 -15.21 11.35 -7.14
N GLY A 234 -15.95 11.05 -6.06
CA GLY A 234 -16.55 12.07 -5.20
C GLY A 234 -15.53 12.79 -4.30
N PRO A 235 -15.89 13.93 -3.73
CA PRO A 235 -15.00 14.75 -2.91
C PRO A 235 -14.68 14.14 -1.53
N ASP A 236 -15.37 13.08 -1.13
CA ASP A 236 -15.15 12.31 0.08
C ASP A 236 -13.87 11.47 0.04
N LYS A 237 -13.35 11.20 -1.17
CA LYS A 237 -12.14 10.42 -1.36
C LYS A 237 -10.90 11.32 -1.43
N LEU A 238 -9.84 10.93 -0.72
CA LEU A 238 -8.50 11.47 -0.89
C LEU A 238 -7.77 10.62 -1.94
N ILE A 239 -7.54 11.22 -3.10
CA ILE A 239 -6.91 10.54 -4.23
C ILE A 239 -5.41 10.56 -4.06
N ILE A 240 -4.78 9.38 -4.07
CA ILE A 240 -3.34 9.19 -4.06
C ILE A 240 -2.93 8.67 -5.45
N THR A 241 -2.16 9.45 -6.21
CA THR A 241 -1.61 8.95 -7.48
C THR A 241 -0.32 8.18 -7.22
N GLU A 242 -0.21 6.97 -7.81
CA GLU A 242 0.90 6.06 -7.62
C GLU A 242 1.59 5.77 -8.93
N SER A 243 2.90 5.59 -8.91
CA SER A 243 3.73 5.40 -10.11
C SER A 243 3.72 6.61 -11.08
N ALA A 244 4.57 6.61 -12.09
CA ALA A 244 4.67 7.62 -13.15
C ALA A 244 5.06 9.05 -12.70
N ILE A 245 5.44 9.27 -11.45
CA ILE A 245 5.96 10.55 -10.96
C ILE A 245 7.50 10.48 -10.98
N ALA A 246 8.12 11.25 -11.87
CA ALA A 246 9.58 11.28 -12.05
C ALA A 246 10.15 12.71 -12.14
N THR A 247 9.32 13.70 -12.45
CA THR A 247 9.72 15.09 -12.65
C THR A 247 8.85 16.06 -11.86
N PRO A 248 9.32 17.28 -11.56
CA PRO A 248 8.47 18.33 -10.98
C PRO A 248 7.26 18.68 -11.85
N ASP A 249 7.37 18.55 -13.18
CA ASP A 249 6.25 18.79 -14.10
C ASP A 249 5.14 17.74 -13.93
N ASP A 250 5.48 16.48 -13.63
CA ASP A 250 4.49 15.44 -13.31
C ASP A 250 3.71 15.82 -12.05
N VAL A 251 4.41 16.28 -11.01
CA VAL A 251 3.81 16.75 -9.76
C VAL A 251 2.90 17.95 -10.02
N LYS A 252 3.40 18.93 -10.75
CA LYS A 252 2.64 20.14 -11.12
C LYS A 252 1.35 19.76 -11.86
N ARG A 253 1.45 18.91 -12.87
CA ARG A 253 0.31 18.44 -13.66
C ARG A 253 -0.78 17.77 -12.80
N MET A 254 -0.38 16.94 -11.82
CA MET A 254 -1.34 16.32 -10.91
C MET A 254 -1.98 17.33 -9.98
N ARG A 255 -1.19 18.26 -9.44
CA ARG A 255 -1.72 19.31 -8.54
C ARG A 255 -2.67 20.26 -9.25
N GLU A 256 -2.43 20.62 -10.51
CA GLU A 256 -3.34 21.39 -11.35
C GLU A 256 -4.68 20.68 -11.56
N ALA A 257 -4.69 19.33 -11.50
CA ALA A 257 -5.88 18.49 -11.51
C ALA A 257 -6.47 18.22 -10.10
N ASN A 258 -6.05 18.97 -9.07
CA ASN A 258 -6.43 18.80 -7.66
C ASN A 258 -6.02 17.47 -7.02
N VAL A 259 -5.08 16.75 -7.59
CA VAL A 259 -4.47 15.57 -6.96
C VAL A 259 -3.25 16.04 -6.17
N ASN A 260 -3.37 16.04 -4.83
CA ASN A 260 -2.37 16.57 -3.91
C ASN A 260 -1.71 15.49 -3.02
N ALA A 261 -2.07 14.21 -3.18
CA ALA A 261 -1.41 13.11 -2.51
C ALA A 261 -0.74 12.16 -3.52
N PHE A 262 0.44 11.66 -3.15
CA PHE A 262 1.33 10.91 -4.04
C PHE A 262 1.96 9.73 -3.32
N LEU A 263 2.08 8.58 -3.97
CA LEU A 263 2.92 7.48 -3.54
C LEU A 263 4.07 7.29 -4.53
N VAL A 264 5.29 7.56 -4.08
CA VAL A 264 6.49 7.58 -4.94
C VAL A 264 7.61 6.75 -4.31
N GLY A 265 8.20 5.88 -5.12
CA GLY A 265 9.28 5.00 -4.67
C GLY A 265 10.46 4.97 -5.63
N GLU A 266 10.23 4.58 -6.90
CA GLU A 266 11.32 4.31 -7.85
C GLU A 266 12.24 5.52 -8.04
N ALA A 267 11.69 6.72 -8.22
CA ALA A 267 12.46 7.94 -8.39
C ALA A 267 13.39 8.19 -7.18
N PHE A 268 12.86 8.08 -5.98
CA PHE A 268 13.62 8.29 -4.76
C PHE A 268 14.69 7.22 -4.52
N MET A 269 14.34 5.94 -4.75
CA MET A 269 15.26 4.82 -4.49
C MET A 269 16.43 4.79 -5.46
N ARG A 270 16.29 5.35 -6.66
CA ARG A 270 17.39 5.48 -7.65
C ARG A 270 18.34 6.62 -7.34
N ALA A 271 17.89 7.63 -6.62
CA ALA A 271 18.71 8.78 -6.27
C ALA A 271 19.77 8.41 -5.21
N PRO A 272 20.96 9.05 -5.23
CA PRO A 272 21.93 8.87 -4.16
C PRO A 272 21.34 9.13 -2.78
N GLU A 273 20.62 10.26 -2.61
CA GLU A 273 19.97 10.69 -1.39
C GLU A 273 18.44 10.74 -1.60
N PRO A 274 17.69 9.74 -1.10
CA PRO A 274 16.25 9.63 -1.35
C PRO A 274 15.43 10.82 -0.86
N GLY A 275 15.74 11.38 0.30
CA GLY A 275 15.03 12.54 0.84
C GLY A 275 15.30 13.83 0.07
N LEU A 276 16.53 14.05 -0.39
CA LEU A 276 16.84 15.21 -1.24
C LEU A 276 16.08 15.13 -2.58
N GLU A 277 15.94 13.94 -3.16
CA GLU A 277 15.17 13.76 -4.38
C GLU A 277 13.66 14.01 -4.14
N LEU A 278 13.13 13.59 -2.96
CA LEU A 278 11.77 13.94 -2.56
C LEU A 278 11.62 15.48 -2.50
N ALA A 279 12.50 16.18 -1.79
CA ALA A 279 12.44 17.62 -1.71
C ALA A 279 12.52 18.29 -3.09
N ARG A 280 13.40 17.80 -3.97
CA ARG A 280 13.56 18.33 -5.34
C ARG A 280 12.29 18.14 -6.19
N LEU A 281 11.62 17.00 -6.09
CA LEU A 281 10.42 16.71 -6.88
C LEU A 281 9.19 17.50 -6.42
N PHE A 282 9.11 17.79 -5.13
CA PHE A 282 7.93 18.43 -4.51
C PHE A 282 8.17 19.86 -4.02
N ALA A 283 9.27 20.51 -4.48
CA ALA A 283 9.62 21.90 -4.18
C ALA A 283 8.55 22.91 -4.65
#